data_e73f2212a67c773b227b02b3959d49df
#
_entry.id   e73f2212a67c773b227b02b3959d49df
#
_cell.length_a   1.000
_cell.length_b   1.000
_cell.length_c   1.000
_cell.angle_alpha   90.00
_cell.angle_beta   90.00
_cell.angle_gamma   90.00
#
_symmetry.space_group_name_H-M   'P 1'
#
loop_
_entity.id
_entity.type
_entity.pdbx_description
1 polymer ?
#
loop_
_entity_poly.entity_id
_entity_poly.type
_entity_poly.pdbx_seq_one_letter_code
_entity_poly.pdbx_strand_id
1 'polypeptide(L)'
;MPPEADRRPIPAGAYNIAAQLLAVEAGVDQHSPSARVHLADGVWLTLRAARLGQPGAPGDIAVTLERTSPGERLDLFSRACGLTTRETELLGHLATGTDTRQTAERMFLSEHTVQDHLKAIFTKTGAPNRRTLLARATGR
;
A
#
# COMPACT_ATOMS: atom_id res chain seq x y z
N MET A 1 12.11 -37.40 -21.06
CA MET A 1 12.33 -35.96 -20.95
C MET A 1 11.28 -35.39 -20.02
N PRO A 2 11.65 -34.79 -18.90
CA PRO A 2 10.68 -34.07 -18.12
C PRO A 2 10.19 -32.88 -18.94
N PRO A 3 8.91 -32.51 -18.85
CA PRO A 3 8.40 -31.33 -19.57
C PRO A 3 9.24 -30.13 -19.16
N GLU A 4 9.73 -29.38 -20.14
CA GLU A 4 10.31 -28.07 -19.90
C GLU A 4 9.30 -27.29 -19.09
N ALA A 5 9.60 -27.08 -17.81
CA ALA A 5 8.81 -26.21 -16.98
C ALA A 5 8.75 -24.85 -17.71
N ASP A 6 7.55 -24.40 -18.00
CA ASP A 6 7.27 -23.07 -18.55
C ASP A 6 7.96 -22.03 -17.65
N ARG A 7 9.24 -21.77 -17.93
CA ARG A 7 10.04 -20.78 -17.22
C ARG A 7 9.60 -19.40 -17.68
N ARG A 8 8.47 -18.96 -17.15
CA ARG A 8 8.12 -17.55 -17.30
C ARG A 8 9.26 -16.70 -16.77
N PRO A 9 9.66 -15.66 -17.51
CA PRO A 9 10.76 -14.81 -17.06
C PRO A 9 10.43 -14.22 -15.69
N ILE A 10 11.40 -14.28 -14.77
CA ILE A 10 11.26 -13.67 -13.45
C ILE A 10 11.19 -12.14 -13.64
N PRO A 11 10.17 -11.46 -13.12
CA PRO A 11 10.09 -10.02 -13.23
C PRO A 11 11.32 -9.32 -12.64
N ALA A 12 11.82 -8.28 -13.29
CA ALA A 12 12.98 -7.52 -12.81
C ALA A 12 12.82 -7.01 -11.37
N GLY A 13 11.60 -6.62 -10.99
CA GLY A 13 11.28 -6.22 -9.63
C GLY A 13 11.55 -7.30 -8.57
N ALA A 14 11.41 -8.58 -8.92
CA ALA A 14 11.70 -9.69 -8.02
C ALA A 14 13.19 -9.76 -7.67
N TYR A 15 14.08 -9.55 -8.64
CA TYR A 15 15.52 -9.51 -8.40
C TYR A 15 15.92 -8.34 -7.50
N ASN A 16 15.32 -7.17 -7.69
CA ASN A 16 15.60 -5.99 -6.87
C ASN A 16 15.18 -6.22 -5.40
N ILE A 17 14.03 -6.83 -5.18
CA ILE A 17 13.54 -7.15 -3.84
C ILE A 17 14.39 -8.22 -3.17
N ALA A 18 14.82 -9.24 -3.92
CA ALA A 18 15.74 -10.25 -3.41
C ALA A 18 17.10 -9.65 -3.03
N ALA A 19 17.63 -8.74 -3.84
CA ALA A 19 18.86 -8.01 -3.53
C ALA A 19 18.72 -7.13 -2.28
N GLN A 20 17.58 -6.49 -2.09
CA GLN A 20 17.27 -5.71 -0.89
C GLN A 20 17.21 -6.60 0.37
N LEU A 21 16.61 -7.78 0.28
CA LEU A 21 16.63 -8.75 1.37
C LEU A 21 18.06 -9.12 1.77
N LEU A 22 18.93 -9.39 0.82
CA LEU A 22 20.34 -9.69 1.09
C LEU A 22 21.05 -8.50 1.77
N ALA A 23 20.76 -7.28 1.35
CA ALA A 23 21.30 -6.07 1.97
C ALA A 23 20.83 -5.89 3.43
N VAL A 24 19.57 -6.19 3.72
CA VAL A 24 19.03 -6.18 5.08
C VAL A 24 19.68 -7.24 5.96
N GLU A 25 19.84 -8.45 5.45
CA GLU A 25 20.51 -9.55 6.18
C GLU A 25 22.00 -9.26 6.45
N ALA A 26 22.65 -8.55 5.54
CA ALA A 26 24.02 -8.09 5.71
C ALA A 26 24.17 -6.85 6.62
N GLY A 27 23.08 -6.30 7.11
CA GLY A 27 23.07 -5.10 7.96
C GLY A 27 23.37 -3.79 7.22
N VAL A 28 23.36 -3.79 5.89
CA VAL A 28 23.63 -2.61 5.04
C VAL A 28 22.39 -1.76 4.85
N ASP A 29 21.20 -2.36 4.89
CA ASP A 29 19.92 -1.69 4.74
C ASP A 29 18.97 -2.08 5.87
N GLN A 30 18.11 -1.15 6.26
CA GLN A 30 17.09 -1.35 7.31
C GLN A 30 15.67 -1.31 6.75
N HIS A 31 15.51 -1.07 5.45
CA HIS A 31 14.19 -1.03 4.82
C HIS A 31 13.64 -2.44 4.62
N SER A 32 12.36 -2.61 4.85
CA SER A 32 11.68 -3.87 4.56
C SER A 32 11.89 -4.28 3.09
N PRO A 33 12.23 -5.55 2.80
CA PRO A 33 12.42 -6.05 1.45
C PRO A 33 11.08 -6.20 0.72
N SER A 34 10.45 -5.09 0.45
CA SER A 34 9.15 -4.99 -0.20
C SER A 34 9.11 -3.83 -1.19
N ALA A 35 8.39 -4.01 -2.28
CA ALA A 35 8.13 -2.96 -3.25
C ALA A 35 6.69 -3.02 -3.73
N ARG A 36 6.21 -1.90 -4.23
CA ARG A 36 4.90 -1.79 -4.86
C ARG A 36 5.08 -1.41 -6.32
N VAL A 37 4.37 -2.12 -7.18
CA VAL A 37 4.43 -1.92 -8.63
C VAL A 37 3.04 -1.58 -9.13
N HIS A 38 2.94 -0.50 -9.90
CA HIS A 38 1.71 -0.12 -10.56
C HIS A 38 1.64 -0.81 -11.92
N LEU A 39 0.59 -1.56 -12.12
CA LEU A 39 0.21 -2.11 -13.41
C LEU A 39 -0.79 -1.18 -14.10
N ALA A 40 -1.03 -1.42 -15.38
CA ALA A 40 -2.08 -0.73 -16.11
C ALA A 40 -3.44 -0.89 -15.39
N ASP A 41 -4.35 0.05 -15.66
CA ASP A 41 -5.73 0.06 -15.11
C ASP A 41 -5.83 0.20 -13.58
N GLY A 42 -4.85 0.84 -12.97
CA GLY A 42 -4.89 1.15 -11.53
C GLY A 42 -4.70 -0.05 -10.62
N VAL A 43 -4.18 -1.15 -11.13
CA VAL A 43 -3.84 -2.32 -10.32
C VAL A 43 -2.47 -2.13 -9.69
N TRP A 44 -2.40 -2.25 -8.38
CA TRP A 44 -1.16 -2.23 -7.63
C TRP A 44 -0.82 -3.62 -7.10
N LEU A 45 0.43 -4.02 -7.28
CA LEU A 45 0.97 -5.24 -6.70
C LEU A 45 2.01 -4.90 -5.62
N THR A 46 1.99 -5.68 -4.56
CA THR A 46 3.03 -5.66 -3.53
C THR A 46 3.91 -6.89 -3.70
N LEU A 47 5.21 -6.66 -3.86
CA LEU A 47 6.22 -7.70 -3.88
C LEU A 47 6.91 -7.74 -2.52
N ARG A 48 7.08 -8.94 -1.97
CA ARG A 48 7.84 -9.16 -0.74
C ARG A 48 8.82 -10.30 -0.93
N ALA A 49 10.04 -10.12 -0.45
CA ALA A 49 11.04 -11.18 -0.41
C ALA A 49 11.17 -11.71 1.02
N ALA A 50 11.29 -13.02 1.14
CA ALA A 50 11.54 -13.70 2.39
C ALA A 50 12.48 -14.89 2.16
N ARG A 51 13.33 -15.17 3.14
CA ARG A 51 14.17 -16.36 3.10
C ARG A 51 13.36 -17.58 3.51
N LEU A 52 13.50 -18.63 2.72
CA LEU A 52 12.97 -19.95 3.05
C LEU A 52 13.99 -20.72 3.88
N GLY A 53 13.52 -21.42 4.91
CA GLY A 53 14.36 -22.24 5.78
C GLY A 53 14.62 -21.63 7.16
N GLN A 54 15.62 -22.15 7.86
CA GLN A 54 15.96 -21.71 9.20
C GLN A 54 16.85 -20.46 9.18
N PRO A 55 16.73 -19.58 10.18
CA PRO A 55 17.62 -18.42 10.32
C PRO A 55 19.08 -18.83 10.37
N GLY A 56 19.92 -18.15 9.56
CA GLY A 56 21.37 -18.38 9.52
C GLY A 56 21.82 -19.55 8.65
N ALA A 57 20.90 -20.32 8.05
CA ALA A 57 21.22 -21.34 7.08
C ALA A 57 21.08 -20.79 5.64
N PRO A 58 21.93 -21.26 4.69
CA PRO A 58 21.70 -20.94 3.28
C PRO A 58 20.35 -21.50 2.85
N GLY A 59 19.56 -20.70 2.15
CA GLY A 59 18.23 -21.11 1.69
C GLY A 59 17.78 -20.24 0.54
N ASP A 60 16.77 -20.70 -0.16
CA ASP A 60 16.17 -19.99 -1.26
C ASP A 60 15.44 -18.73 -0.79
N ILE A 61 15.38 -17.76 -1.67
CA ILE A 61 14.60 -16.54 -1.47
C ILE A 61 13.28 -16.70 -2.22
N ALA A 62 12.18 -16.61 -1.50
CA ALA A 62 10.84 -16.54 -2.09
C ALA A 62 10.45 -15.08 -2.30
N VAL A 63 9.94 -14.76 -3.47
CA VAL A 63 9.32 -13.47 -3.76
C VAL A 63 7.84 -13.70 -3.99
N THR A 64 7.01 -13.13 -3.13
CA THR A 64 5.56 -13.18 -3.27
C THR A 64 5.05 -11.95 -4.01
N LEU A 65 4.05 -12.15 -4.86
CA LEU A 65 3.33 -11.09 -5.55
C LEU A 65 1.89 -11.17 -5.12
N GLU A 66 1.40 -10.09 -4.53
CA GLU A 66 0.03 -10.00 -4.05
C GLU A 66 -0.61 -8.71 -4.55
N ARG A 67 -1.92 -8.69 -4.71
CA ARG A 67 -2.61 -7.41 -4.91
C ARG A 67 -2.42 -6.55 -3.67
N THR A 68 -2.04 -5.30 -3.88
CA THR A 68 -1.94 -4.34 -2.79
C THR A 68 -3.29 -4.20 -2.10
N SER A 69 -3.31 -4.37 -0.78
CA SER A 69 -4.54 -4.27 0.00
C SER A 69 -5.16 -2.87 -0.09
N PRO A 70 -6.49 -2.72 0.12
CA PRO A 70 -7.13 -1.41 0.16
C PRO A 70 -6.50 -0.45 1.18
N GLY A 71 -6.05 -0.95 2.33
CA GLY A 71 -5.36 -0.14 3.35
C GLY A 71 -4.00 0.37 2.89
N GLU A 72 -3.17 -0.50 2.33
CA GLU A 72 -1.87 -0.10 1.76
C GLU A 72 -2.04 0.87 0.59
N ARG A 73 -3.07 0.67 -0.21
CA ARG A 73 -3.39 1.55 -1.32
C ARG A 73 -3.84 2.93 -0.86
N LEU A 74 -4.63 3.00 0.20
CA LEU A 74 -5.03 4.25 0.85
C LEU A 74 -3.82 5.03 1.35
N ASP A 75 -2.86 4.36 1.98
CA ASP A 75 -1.62 4.98 2.44
C ASP A 75 -0.79 5.56 1.28
N LEU A 76 -0.66 4.82 0.18
CA LEU A 76 0.02 5.29 -1.02
C LEU A 76 -0.66 6.51 -1.63
N PHE A 77 -1.98 6.46 -1.75
CA PHE A 77 -2.79 7.56 -2.25
C PHE A 77 -2.65 8.80 -1.38
N SER A 78 -2.71 8.64 -0.07
CA SER A 78 -2.58 9.73 0.89
C SER A 78 -1.22 10.42 0.79
N ARG A 79 -0.15 9.66 0.67
CA ARG A 79 1.21 10.21 0.46
C ARG A 79 1.33 10.93 -0.88
N ALA A 80 0.83 10.33 -1.95
CA ALA A 80 0.89 10.92 -3.30
C ALA A 80 0.12 12.25 -3.37
N CYS A 81 -0.98 12.39 -2.63
CA CYS A 81 -1.78 13.60 -2.57
C CYS A 81 -1.34 14.61 -1.49
N GLY A 82 -0.33 14.27 -0.71
CA GLY A 82 0.17 15.15 0.36
C GLY A 82 -0.79 15.32 1.54
N LEU A 83 -1.57 14.30 1.85
CA LEU A 83 -2.48 14.32 3.00
C LEU A 83 -1.70 14.31 4.32
N THR A 84 -2.19 15.05 5.30
CA THR A 84 -1.67 14.99 6.67
C THR A 84 -2.04 13.67 7.35
N THR A 85 -1.39 13.35 8.47
CA THR A 85 -1.72 12.16 9.26
C THR A 85 -3.19 12.14 9.66
N ARG A 86 -3.74 13.26 10.10
CA ARG A 86 -5.16 13.38 10.50
C ARG A 86 -6.12 13.25 9.32
N GLU A 87 -5.76 13.80 8.16
CA GLU A 87 -6.54 13.63 6.93
C GLU A 87 -6.52 12.17 6.44
N THR A 88 -5.37 11.51 6.54
CA THR A 88 -5.24 10.08 6.21
C THR A 88 -6.07 9.21 7.16
N GLU A 89 -6.05 9.48 8.44
CA GLU A 89 -6.88 8.82 9.45
C GLU A 89 -8.37 8.98 9.14
N LEU A 90 -8.79 10.20 8.83
CA LEU A 90 -10.16 10.49 8.44
C LEU A 90 -10.57 9.72 7.18
N LEU A 91 -9.72 9.70 6.16
CA LEU A 91 -9.97 8.97 4.94
C LEU A 91 -10.11 7.46 5.21
N GLY A 92 -9.32 6.91 6.13
CA GLY A 92 -9.43 5.53 6.60
C GLY A 92 -10.79 5.22 7.24
N HIS A 93 -11.31 6.10 8.07
CA HIS A 93 -12.66 5.96 8.64
C HIS A 93 -13.74 5.99 7.57
N LEU A 94 -13.64 6.91 6.62
CA LEU A 94 -14.59 6.99 5.50
C LEU A 94 -14.56 5.71 4.65
N ALA A 95 -13.39 5.14 4.43
CA ALA A 95 -13.23 3.91 3.67
C ALA A 95 -13.89 2.69 4.33
N THR A 96 -14.07 2.71 5.64
CA THR A 96 -14.81 1.67 6.38
C THR A 96 -16.32 1.92 6.45
N GLY A 97 -16.82 2.96 5.78
CA GLY A 97 -18.24 3.28 5.71
C GLY A 97 -18.80 4.10 6.87
N THR A 98 -17.93 4.70 7.71
CA THR A 98 -18.38 5.61 8.76
C THR A 98 -18.91 6.92 8.19
N ASP A 99 -20.00 7.42 8.78
CA ASP A 99 -20.52 8.74 8.48
C ASP A 99 -19.73 9.85 9.21
N THR A 100 -20.06 11.11 8.93
CA THR A 100 -19.37 12.27 9.52
C THR A 100 -19.46 12.28 11.04
N ARG A 101 -20.62 11.96 11.60
CA ARG A 101 -20.85 11.95 13.04
C ARG A 101 -20.02 10.86 13.72
N GLN A 102 -20.10 9.65 13.23
CA GLN A 102 -19.30 8.51 13.74
C GLN A 102 -17.80 8.77 13.63
N THR A 103 -17.38 9.37 12.53
CA THR A 103 -15.98 9.75 12.33
C THR A 103 -15.53 10.79 13.35
N ALA A 104 -16.36 11.82 13.59
CA ALA A 104 -16.08 12.84 14.60
C ALA A 104 -15.95 12.23 15.99
N GLU A 105 -16.85 11.33 16.38
CA GLU A 105 -16.80 10.63 17.65
C GLU A 105 -15.51 9.79 17.78
N ARG A 106 -15.13 9.02 16.77
CA ARG A 106 -13.93 8.17 16.79
C ARG A 106 -12.63 8.95 16.80
N MET A 107 -12.60 10.11 16.15
CA MET A 107 -11.42 10.97 16.07
C MET A 107 -11.34 11.99 17.22
N PHE A 108 -12.34 12.03 18.09
CA PHE A 108 -12.46 13.04 19.16
C PHE A 108 -12.48 14.48 18.61
N LEU A 109 -13.20 14.68 17.52
CA LEU A 109 -13.36 15.96 16.83
C LEU A 109 -14.84 16.38 16.79
N SER A 110 -15.08 17.66 16.52
CA SER A 110 -16.43 18.12 16.14
C SER A 110 -16.75 17.73 14.70
N GLU A 111 -18.02 17.60 14.37
CA GLU A 111 -18.44 17.38 12.98
C GLU A 111 -17.98 18.51 12.05
N HIS A 112 -17.97 19.73 12.55
CA HIS A 112 -17.45 20.90 11.80
C HIS A 112 -15.97 20.73 11.44
N THR A 113 -15.13 20.29 12.39
CA THR A 113 -13.71 20.02 12.15
C THR A 113 -13.52 18.90 11.15
N VAL A 114 -14.34 17.83 11.21
CA VAL A 114 -14.34 16.76 10.22
C VAL A 114 -14.67 17.30 8.82
N GLN A 115 -15.66 18.17 8.71
CA GLN A 115 -16.01 18.81 7.43
C GLN A 115 -14.86 19.67 6.88
N ASP A 116 -14.14 20.40 7.73
CA ASP A 116 -12.98 21.18 7.31
C ASP A 116 -11.85 20.29 6.80
N HIS A 117 -11.56 19.19 7.46
CA HIS A 117 -10.61 18.19 6.98
C HIS A 117 -11.05 17.57 5.65
N LEU A 118 -12.33 17.27 5.49
CA LEU A 118 -12.86 16.76 4.22
C LEU A 118 -12.67 17.75 3.07
N LYS A 119 -12.94 19.02 3.29
CA LYS A 119 -12.67 20.06 2.28
C LYS A 119 -11.20 20.08 1.86
N ALA A 120 -10.28 20.00 2.83
CA ALA A 120 -8.86 19.95 2.55
C ALA A 120 -8.48 18.70 1.74
N ILE A 121 -9.03 17.55 2.06
CA ILE A 121 -8.83 16.30 1.32
C ILE A 121 -9.32 16.45 -0.13
N PHE A 122 -10.53 16.95 -0.35
CA PHE A 122 -11.07 17.18 -1.69
C PHE A 122 -10.20 18.13 -2.51
N THR A 123 -9.72 19.21 -1.89
CA THR A 123 -8.80 20.15 -2.56
C THR A 123 -7.48 19.50 -2.95
N LYS A 124 -6.86 18.74 -2.04
CA LYS A 124 -5.56 18.09 -2.29
C LYS A 124 -5.65 16.94 -3.28
N THR A 125 -6.74 16.21 -3.31
CA THR A 125 -6.92 15.03 -4.18
C THR A 125 -7.55 15.36 -5.52
N GLY A 126 -8.22 16.50 -5.64
CA GLY A 126 -8.98 16.86 -6.82
C GLY A 126 -10.21 15.97 -7.08
N ALA A 127 -10.62 15.15 -6.13
CA ALA A 127 -11.78 14.29 -6.29
C ALA A 127 -13.07 15.12 -6.29
N PRO A 128 -13.99 14.86 -7.24
CA PRO A 128 -15.22 15.66 -7.37
C PRO A 128 -16.29 15.31 -6.32
N ASN A 129 -16.22 14.12 -5.73
CA ASN A 129 -17.17 13.67 -4.72
C ASN A 129 -16.57 12.54 -3.88
N ARG A 130 -17.27 12.19 -2.79
CA ARG A 130 -16.84 11.15 -1.84
C ARG A 130 -16.67 9.78 -2.50
N ARG A 131 -17.57 9.38 -3.37
CA ARG A 131 -17.50 8.09 -4.06
C ARG A 131 -16.24 7.96 -4.89
N THR A 132 -15.92 8.97 -5.68
CA THR A 132 -14.70 9.00 -6.51
C THR A 132 -13.45 9.03 -5.63
N LEU A 133 -13.47 9.80 -4.54
CA LEU A 133 -12.38 9.85 -3.57
C LEU A 133 -12.06 8.46 -3.03
N LEU A 134 -13.06 7.75 -2.52
CA LEU A 134 -12.89 6.42 -1.95
C LEU A 134 -12.47 5.39 -3.00
N ALA A 135 -13.03 5.46 -4.20
CA ALA A 135 -12.64 4.57 -5.30
C ALA A 135 -11.15 4.74 -5.66
N ARG A 136 -10.68 5.98 -5.75
CA ARG A 136 -9.26 6.28 -6.03
C ARG A 136 -8.35 5.85 -4.88
N ALA A 137 -8.76 6.09 -3.65
CA ALA A 137 -7.96 5.78 -2.47
C ALA A 137 -7.83 4.28 -2.21
N THR A 138 -8.88 3.50 -2.43
CA THR A 138 -8.94 2.07 -2.11
C THR A 138 -8.91 1.14 -3.31
N GLY A 139 -9.12 1.67 -4.51
CA GLY A 139 -9.14 0.89 -5.74
C GLY A 139 -10.42 0.10 -5.98
N ARG A 140 -11.46 0.51 -5.36
CA ARG A 140 -12.78 -0.13 -5.51
C ARG A 140 -13.73 0.68 -6.37
#